data_aa99cce4fc0ec3741729520335aa128f
#
_entry.id   aa99cce4fc0ec3741729520335aa128f
#
_cell.length_a   1.000
_cell.length_b   1.000
_cell.length_c   1.000
_cell.angle_alpha   90.00
_cell.angle_beta   90.00
_cell.angle_gamma   90.00
#
_symmetry.space_group_name_H-M   'P 1'
#
loop_
_entity.id
_entity.type
_entity.pdbx_description
1 polymer ?
#
loop_
_entity_poly.entity_id
_entity_poly.type
_entity_poly.pdbx_seq_one_letter_code
_entity_poly.pdbx_strand_id
1 'polypeptide(L)'
;MLDIKQNRRAMKYSSGEMSRRVLWMFVQPLFRFSPRPCFGWRRLLLRSLGAKIGRNVHIYPSATIYFPWNLEAGDESAIGEYAFIYNLGRITIGARATISHRAHLCAGTHDHTKSDFPLLRPPITIGAEAWVCADAFVGPGVTIGEGAIVGAGSIVMKDVKPWMIVIGNPARESKRREITQ
;
A
#
# COMPACT_ATOMS: atom_id res chain seq x y z
N MET A 1 -6.28 -28.02 -17.30
CA MET A 1 -5.75 -28.42 -15.98
C MET A 1 -4.79 -27.34 -15.49
N LEU A 2 -4.78 -27.03 -14.20
CA LEU A 2 -3.88 -25.99 -13.64
C LEU A 2 -2.43 -26.50 -13.59
N ASP A 3 -1.46 -25.67 -14.03
CA ASP A 3 -0.03 -25.97 -13.98
C ASP A 3 0.68 -25.21 -12.87
N ILE A 4 0.43 -25.62 -11.64
CA ILE A 4 1.05 -25.03 -10.45
C ILE A 4 2.57 -25.28 -10.40
N LYS A 5 3.06 -26.35 -11.06
CA LYS A 5 4.52 -26.62 -11.13
C LYS A 5 5.23 -25.54 -11.95
N GLN A 6 4.66 -25.13 -13.08
CA GLN A 6 5.19 -24.06 -13.91
C GLN A 6 5.18 -22.74 -13.11
N ASN A 7 4.09 -22.39 -12.42
CA ASN A 7 4.03 -21.20 -11.56
C ASN A 7 5.15 -21.15 -10.52
N ARG A 8 5.43 -22.27 -9.84
CA ARG A 8 6.47 -22.35 -8.80
C ARG A 8 7.88 -22.23 -9.36
N ARG A 9 8.11 -22.66 -10.60
CA ARG A 9 9.41 -22.59 -11.29
C ARG A 9 9.63 -21.23 -11.98
N ALA A 10 8.57 -20.50 -12.26
CA ALA A 10 8.66 -19.20 -12.92
C ALA A 10 9.48 -18.20 -12.09
N MET A 11 10.44 -17.54 -12.73
CA MET A 11 11.18 -16.44 -12.12
C MET A 11 10.27 -15.21 -11.98
N LYS A 12 9.78 -14.95 -10.77
CA LYS A 12 8.85 -13.84 -10.47
C LYS A 12 9.56 -12.51 -10.20
N TYR A 13 10.87 -12.55 -9.99
CA TYR A 13 11.68 -11.41 -9.57
C TYR A 13 12.99 -11.39 -10.33
N SER A 14 13.45 -10.21 -10.74
CA SER A 14 14.78 -10.04 -11.31
C SER A 14 15.87 -10.23 -10.26
N SER A 15 17.10 -10.50 -10.70
CA SER A 15 18.25 -10.62 -9.79
C SER A 15 18.44 -9.36 -8.95
N GLY A 16 18.25 -8.16 -9.54
CA GLY A 16 18.33 -6.89 -8.82
C GLY A 16 17.22 -6.72 -7.77
N GLU A 17 15.98 -7.16 -8.06
CA GLU A 17 14.92 -7.18 -7.06
C GLU A 17 15.24 -8.16 -5.92
N MET A 18 15.84 -9.30 -6.23
CA MET A 18 16.22 -10.28 -5.23
C MET A 18 17.30 -9.73 -4.29
N SER A 19 18.33 -9.08 -4.82
CA SER A 19 19.38 -8.43 -4.02
C SER A 19 18.80 -7.33 -3.11
N ARG A 20 17.88 -6.50 -3.62
CA ARG A 20 17.20 -5.48 -2.80
C ARG A 20 16.33 -6.09 -1.69
N ARG A 21 15.67 -7.22 -1.96
CA ARG A 21 14.88 -7.93 -0.95
C ARG A 21 15.77 -8.45 0.18
N VAL A 22 16.91 -9.04 -0.16
CA VAL A 22 17.89 -9.51 0.84
C VAL A 22 18.39 -8.32 1.67
N LEU A 23 18.75 -7.22 1.03
CA LEU A 23 19.17 -6.01 1.75
C LEU A 23 18.04 -5.50 2.69
N TRP A 24 16.80 -5.43 2.19
CA TRP A 24 15.66 -5.02 3.01
C TRP A 24 15.44 -5.93 4.22
N MET A 25 15.60 -7.23 4.07
CA MET A 25 15.49 -8.19 5.17
C MET A 25 16.45 -7.86 6.34
N PHE A 26 17.67 -7.41 6.03
CA PHE A 26 18.65 -7.00 7.05
C PHE A 26 18.36 -5.60 7.63
N VAL A 27 17.79 -4.69 6.86
CA VAL A 27 17.45 -3.32 7.30
C VAL A 27 16.11 -3.27 8.02
N GLN A 28 15.18 -4.16 7.71
CA GLN A 28 13.84 -4.19 8.29
C GLN A 28 13.80 -4.22 9.83
N PRO A 29 14.68 -4.95 10.55
CA PRO A 29 14.73 -4.88 12.00
C PRO A 29 15.01 -3.46 12.53
N LEU A 30 15.90 -2.69 11.88
CA LEU A 30 16.20 -1.30 12.25
C LEU A 30 14.99 -0.37 12.07
N PHE A 31 14.13 -0.67 11.10
CA PHE A 31 12.85 0.00 10.91
C PHE A 31 11.86 -0.43 12.00
N ARG A 32 11.66 -1.74 12.17
CA ARG A 32 10.63 -2.35 13.03
C ARG A 32 10.81 -2.05 14.51
N PHE A 33 12.05 -2.11 15.00
CA PHE A 33 12.38 -1.92 16.41
C PHE A 33 12.77 -0.48 16.75
N SER A 34 12.62 0.47 15.83
CA SER A 34 12.86 1.88 16.11
C SER A 34 11.78 2.45 17.05
N PRO A 35 12.14 3.33 18.00
CA PRO A 35 11.18 4.01 18.88
C PRO A 35 10.07 4.71 18.07
N ARG A 36 8.85 4.74 18.62
CA ARG A 36 7.68 5.31 17.94
C ARG A 36 7.90 6.73 17.39
N PRO A 37 8.50 7.70 18.12
CA PRO A 37 8.69 9.07 17.62
C PRO A 37 9.76 9.20 16.52
N CYS A 38 10.55 8.15 16.25
CA CYS A 38 11.64 8.19 15.26
C CYS A 38 11.12 8.12 13.79
N PHE A 39 10.13 8.94 13.42
CA PHE A 39 9.61 8.99 12.05
C PHE A 39 10.68 9.40 11.04
N GLY A 40 11.57 10.34 11.40
CA GLY A 40 12.69 10.77 10.55
C GLY A 40 13.62 9.63 10.16
N TRP A 41 13.96 8.77 11.12
CA TRP A 41 14.77 7.58 10.92
C TRP A 41 14.15 6.62 9.91
N ARG A 42 12.87 6.31 10.09
CA ARG A 42 12.15 5.40 9.18
C ARG A 42 12.04 5.95 7.76
N ARG A 43 11.81 7.27 7.61
CA ARG A 43 11.86 7.93 6.29
C ARG A 43 13.24 7.80 5.63
N LEU A 44 14.32 8.00 6.41
CA LEU A 44 15.69 7.86 5.91
C LEU A 44 15.94 6.44 5.41
N LEU A 45 15.63 5.42 6.21
CA LEU A 45 15.82 4.02 5.84
C LEU A 45 15.05 3.64 4.57
N LEU A 46 13.80 4.08 4.44
CA LEU A 46 13.01 3.78 3.25
C LEU A 46 13.55 4.50 2.01
N ARG A 47 13.97 5.77 2.13
CA ARG A 47 14.58 6.52 1.02
C ARG A 47 15.89 5.89 0.55
N SER A 48 16.74 5.42 1.46
CA SER A 48 18.02 4.76 1.10
C SER A 48 17.80 3.47 0.30
N LEU A 49 16.59 2.88 0.42
CA LEU A 49 16.18 1.69 -0.31
C LEU A 49 15.31 2.00 -1.54
N GLY A 50 15.24 3.26 -1.95
CA GLY A 50 14.59 3.70 -3.17
C GLY A 50 13.12 4.10 -3.06
N ALA A 51 12.56 4.17 -1.83
CA ALA A 51 11.22 4.74 -1.64
C ALA A 51 11.25 6.27 -1.87
N LYS A 52 10.19 6.80 -2.47
CA LYS A 52 9.99 8.24 -2.60
C LYS A 52 9.09 8.71 -1.44
N ILE A 53 9.71 9.21 -0.39
CA ILE A 53 8.99 9.64 0.81
C ILE A 53 9.11 11.15 0.96
N GLY A 54 7.98 11.84 1.02
CA GLY A 54 7.88 13.28 1.21
C GLY A 54 8.31 13.78 2.59
N ARG A 55 8.04 15.06 2.84
CA ARG A 55 8.31 15.71 4.14
C ARG A 55 7.24 15.32 5.15
N ASN A 56 7.63 15.23 6.43
CA ASN A 56 6.74 14.98 7.57
C ASN A 56 5.81 13.74 7.43
N VAL A 57 6.20 12.75 6.63
CA VAL A 57 5.44 11.49 6.52
C VAL A 57 5.58 10.70 7.81
N HIS A 58 4.45 10.30 8.39
CA HIS A 58 4.40 9.50 9.60
C HIS A 58 4.22 8.01 9.25
N ILE A 59 5.27 7.22 9.38
CA ILE A 59 5.22 5.77 9.16
C ILE A 59 5.48 5.08 10.49
N TYR A 60 4.51 4.32 10.97
CA TYR A 60 4.62 3.64 12.25
C TYR A 60 5.53 2.41 12.15
N PRO A 61 6.28 2.05 13.22
CA PRO A 61 7.26 0.97 13.18
C PRO A 61 6.62 -0.40 12.94
N SER A 62 5.35 -0.56 13.32
CA SER A 62 4.60 -1.79 13.11
C SER A 62 4.02 -1.94 11.69
N ALA A 63 4.07 -0.90 10.87
CA ALA A 63 3.64 -1.00 9.47
C ALA A 63 4.55 -1.97 8.69
N THR A 64 3.95 -2.81 7.86
CA THR A 64 4.67 -3.72 6.98
C THR A 64 4.76 -3.13 5.58
N ILE A 65 5.98 -2.89 5.10
CA ILE A 65 6.25 -2.45 3.74
C ILE A 65 7.00 -3.57 3.04
N TYR A 66 6.41 -4.09 1.95
CA TYR A 66 6.94 -5.28 1.31
C TYR A 66 8.15 -4.95 0.43
N PHE A 67 8.04 -3.93 -0.44
CA PHE A 67 9.12 -3.45 -1.30
C PHE A 67 9.30 -1.93 -1.19
N PRO A 68 10.25 -1.42 -0.39
CA PRO A 68 10.46 0.02 -0.24
C PRO A 68 10.54 0.79 -1.56
N TRP A 69 11.23 0.26 -2.57
CA TRP A 69 11.42 0.90 -3.88
C TRP A 69 10.14 1.03 -4.73
N ASN A 70 9.06 0.38 -4.33
CA ASN A 70 7.73 0.49 -4.97
C ASN A 70 6.77 1.35 -4.14
N LEU A 71 7.26 2.12 -3.16
CA LEU A 71 6.44 3.00 -2.33
C LEU A 71 6.74 4.47 -2.65
N GLU A 72 5.68 5.23 -2.92
CA GLU A 72 5.69 6.67 -2.97
C GLU A 72 4.69 7.20 -1.93
N ALA A 73 5.11 8.12 -1.06
CA ALA A 73 4.27 8.73 -0.04
C ALA A 73 4.49 10.23 -0.02
N GLY A 74 3.45 11.00 -0.32
CA GLY A 74 3.48 12.46 -0.39
C GLY A 74 3.60 13.13 0.98
N ASP A 75 3.88 14.42 0.96
CA ASP A 75 4.09 15.24 2.16
C ASP A 75 2.93 15.07 3.17
N GLU A 76 3.27 14.99 4.45
CA GLU A 76 2.34 14.93 5.59
C GLU A 76 1.37 13.73 5.59
N SER A 77 1.62 12.73 4.75
CA SER A 77 0.84 11.50 4.76
C SER A 77 1.18 10.60 5.95
N ALA A 78 0.29 9.65 6.25
CA ALA A 78 0.48 8.73 7.36
C ALA A 78 0.21 7.27 6.97
N ILE A 79 1.07 6.36 7.45
CA ILE A 79 0.88 4.91 7.37
C ILE A 79 0.85 4.37 8.79
N GLY A 80 -0.33 3.99 9.24
CA GLY A 80 -0.68 3.62 10.60
C GLY A 80 -0.09 2.30 11.08
N GLU A 81 -0.34 2.01 12.35
CA GLU A 81 0.13 0.80 13.00
C GLU A 81 -0.45 -0.46 12.34
N TYR A 82 0.42 -1.45 12.10
CA TYR A 82 0.06 -2.73 11.48
C TYR A 82 -0.56 -2.60 10.08
N ALA A 83 -0.54 -1.42 9.45
CA ALA A 83 -0.94 -1.29 8.05
C ALA A 83 -0.06 -2.19 7.18
N PHE A 84 -0.68 -2.90 6.24
CA PHE A 84 0.02 -3.82 5.37
C PHE A 84 0.08 -3.25 3.94
N ILE A 85 1.27 -2.80 3.56
CA ILE A 85 1.56 -2.24 2.24
C ILE A 85 2.20 -3.35 1.40
N TYR A 86 1.34 -4.17 0.76
CA TYR A 86 1.77 -5.25 -0.13
C TYR A 86 2.04 -4.71 -1.53
N ASN A 87 3.12 -3.97 -1.64
CA ASN A 87 3.48 -3.21 -2.83
C ASN A 87 4.39 -3.98 -3.80
N LEU A 88 3.94 -5.13 -4.27
CA LEU A 88 4.55 -5.82 -5.42
C LEU A 88 4.53 -4.93 -6.66
N GLY A 89 3.37 -4.35 -6.99
CA GLY A 89 3.23 -3.21 -7.87
C GLY A 89 3.47 -1.91 -7.11
N ARG A 90 3.61 -0.80 -7.83
CA ARG A 90 3.78 0.53 -7.22
C ARG A 90 2.55 0.90 -6.40
N ILE A 91 2.77 1.43 -5.19
CA ILE A 91 1.74 2.09 -4.39
C ILE A 91 2.14 3.55 -4.20
N THR A 92 1.27 4.44 -4.66
CA THR A 92 1.40 5.89 -4.51
C THR A 92 0.36 6.38 -3.50
N ILE A 93 0.81 7.06 -2.45
CA ILE A 93 -0.02 7.68 -1.42
C ILE A 93 0.15 9.19 -1.54
N GLY A 94 -0.92 9.91 -1.81
CA GLY A 94 -0.93 11.36 -1.98
C GLY A 94 -0.60 12.13 -0.71
N ALA A 95 -0.34 13.43 -0.87
CA ALA A 95 -0.06 14.30 0.27
C ALA A 95 -1.26 14.34 1.24
N ARG A 96 -0.98 14.38 2.55
CA ARG A 96 -1.99 14.42 3.64
C ARG A 96 -2.96 13.23 3.64
N ALA A 97 -2.73 12.20 2.82
CA ALA A 97 -3.52 10.98 2.87
C ALA A 97 -3.19 10.14 4.09
N THR A 98 -4.17 9.44 4.62
CA THR A 98 -4.02 8.61 5.82
C THR A 98 -4.39 7.16 5.52
N ILE A 99 -3.47 6.26 5.78
CA ILE A 99 -3.70 4.82 5.81
C ILE A 99 -3.76 4.41 7.29
N SER A 100 -4.94 4.06 7.77
CA SER A 100 -5.16 3.75 9.18
C SER A 100 -4.57 2.40 9.57
N HIS A 101 -4.64 2.10 10.86
CA HIS A 101 -4.14 0.85 11.41
C HIS A 101 -4.81 -0.37 10.76
N ARG A 102 -4.02 -1.41 10.52
CA ARG A 102 -4.40 -2.68 9.90
C ARG A 102 -5.02 -2.56 8.50
N ALA A 103 -5.09 -1.37 7.90
CA ALA A 103 -5.52 -1.25 6.51
C ALA A 103 -4.55 -2.00 5.59
N HIS A 104 -5.07 -2.65 4.56
CA HIS A 104 -4.29 -3.46 3.63
C HIS A 104 -4.40 -2.91 2.21
N LEU A 105 -3.28 -2.46 1.66
CA LEU A 105 -3.14 -2.07 0.25
C LEU A 105 -2.45 -3.22 -0.50
N CYS A 106 -3.16 -3.90 -1.39
CA CYS A 106 -2.71 -5.11 -2.06
C CYS A 106 -2.45 -4.87 -3.55
N ALA A 107 -1.23 -4.44 -3.91
CA ALA A 107 -0.82 -4.22 -5.30
C ALA A 107 -0.20 -5.46 -5.93
N GLY A 108 -0.83 -6.61 -5.74
CA GLY A 108 -0.40 -7.88 -6.33
C GLY A 108 -1.55 -8.85 -6.46
N THR A 109 -1.60 -9.56 -7.58
CA THR A 109 -2.59 -10.60 -7.84
C THR A 109 -2.04 -11.62 -8.82
N HIS A 110 -2.85 -12.58 -9.21
CA HIS A 110 -2.52 -13.56 -10.24
C HIS A 110 -3.56 -13.54 -11.36
N ASP A 111 -3.12 -13.79 -12.59
CA ASP A 111 -4.03 -14.00 -13.70
C ASP A 111 -4.67 -15.39 -13.57
N HIS A 112 -5.89 -15.43 -13.05
CA HIS A 112 -6.64 -16.64 -12.81
C HIS A 112 -7.21 -17.26 -14.11
N THR A 113 -7.11 -16.58 -15.24
CA THR A 113 -7.54 -17.10 -16.54
C THR A 113 -6.50 -18.00 -17.18
N LYS A 114 -5.25 -17.94 -16.71
CA LYS A 114 -4.14 -18.77 -17.19
C LYS A 114 -3.88 -19.94 -16.25
N SER A 115 -3.53 -21.10 -16.84
CA SER A 115 -3.29 -22.33 -16.09
C SER A 115 -2.13 -22.25 -15.10
N ASP A 116 -1.15 -21.40 -15.36
CA ASP A 116 0.06 -21.22 -14.55
C ASP A 116 -0.04 -20.03 -13.55
N PHE A 117 -1.19 -19.35 -13.49
CA PHE A 117 -1.41 -18.21 -12.56
C PHE A 117 -0.25 -17.21 -12.51
N PRO A 118 0.16 -16.59 -13.62
CA PRO A 118 1.27 -15.66 -13.61
C PRO A 118 0.99 -14.47 -12.67
N LEU A 119 2.02 -14.02 -11.98
CA LEU A 119 1.94 -12.89 -11.05
C LEU A 119 1.69 -11.59 -11.81
N LEU A 120 0.66 -10.87 -11.42
CA LEU A 120 0.35 -9.50 -11.88
C LEU A 120 0.64 -8.50 -10.75
N ARG A 121 1.12 -7.32 -11.12
CA ARG A 121 1.53 -6.26 -10.19
C ARG A 121 0.86 -4.92 -10.54
N PRO A 122 -0.48 -4.85 -10.56
CA PRO A 122 -1.16 -3.59 -10.87
C PRO A 122 -0.91 -2.57 -9.77
N PRO A 123 -0.70 -1.28 -10.14
CA PRO A 123 -0.44 -0.24 -9.15
C PRO A 123 -1.69 0.12 -8.36
N ILE A 124 -1.51 0.69 -7.16
CA ILE A 124 -2.57 1.34 -6.39
C ILE A 124 -2.22 2.83 -6.25
N THR A 125 -3.22 3.68 -6.42
CA THR A 125 -3.09 5.11 -6.19
C THR A 125 -4.08 5.56 -5.12
N ILE A 126 -3.58 6.19 -4.06
CA ILE A 126 -4.38 6.86 -3.04
C ILE A 126 -4.21 8.36 -3.25
N GLY A 127 -5.28 9.06 -3.57
CA GLY A 127 -5.28 10.51 -3.80
C GLY A 127 -4.89 11.33 -2.57
N ALA A 128 -4.55 12.59 -2.79
CA ALA A 128 -4.28 13.51 -1.69
C ALA A 128 -5.49 13.60 -0.74
N GLU A 129 -5.26 13.79 0.56
CA GLU A 129 -6.32 13.95 1.58
C GLU A 129 -7.30 12.77 1.70
N ALA A 130 -7.07 11.68 0.96
CA ALA A 130 -7.87 10.48 1.07
C ALA A 130 -7.61 9.76 2.40
N TRP A 131 -8.63 9.09 2.89
CA TRP A 131 -8.53 8.33 4.12
C TRP A 131 -8.97 6.88 3.91
N VAL A 132 -8.03 5.96 4.04
CA VAL A 132 -8.30 4.52 4.11
C VAL A 132 -8.40 4.16 5.58
N CYS A 133 -9.63 3.92 6.06
CA CYS A 133 -9.89 3.66 7.47
C CYS A 133 -9.36 2.28 7.92
N ALA A 134 -9.48 2.03 9.23
CA ALA A 134 -9.00 0.82 9.88
C ALA A 134 -9.55 -0.46 9.23
N ASP A 135 -8.70 -1.48 9.11
CA ASP A 135 -9.05 -2.81 8.58
C ASP A 135 -9.61 -2.82 7.14
N ALA A 136 -9.60 -1.68 6.44
CA ALA A 136 -10.05 -1.63 5.05
C ALA A 136 -9.06 -2.31 4.11
N PHE A 137 -9.58 -2.96 3.08
CA PHE A 137 -8.80 -3.58 2.03
C PHE A 137 -8.97 -2.82 0.71
N VAL A 138 -7.85 -2.48 0.08
CA VAL A 138 -7.82 -1.89 -1.27
C VAL A 138 -7.14 -2.87 -2.21
N GLY A 139 -7.89 -3.31 -3.21
CA GLY A 139 -7.47 -4.33 -4.17
C GLY A 139 -6.52 -3.82 -5.26
N PRO A 140 -5.98 -4.77 -6.05
CA PRO A 140 -4.99 -4.47 -7.08
C PRO A 140 -5.57 -3.58 -8.19
N GLY A 141 -4.81 -2.58 -8.62
CA GLY A 141 -5.18 -1.69 -9.72
C GLY A 141 -6.15 -0.57 -9.35
N VAL A 142 -6.55 -0.46 -8.07
CA VAL A 142 -7.55 0.51 -7.62
C VAL A 142 -6.96 1.90 -7.43
N THR A 143 -7.72 2.90 -7.86
CA THR A 143 -7.49 4.32 -7.57
C THR A 143 -8.53 4.84 -6.57
N ILE A 144 -8.07 5.34 -5.43
CA ILE A 144 -8.88 6.08 -4.47
C ILE A 144 -8.69 7.57 -4.78
N GLY A 145 -9.75 8.26 -5.16
CA GLY A 145 -9.72 9.68 -5.54
C GLY A 145 -9.34 10.60 -4.38
N GLU A 146 -8.93 11.82 -4.74
CA GLU A 146 -8.61 12.86 -3.76
C GLU A 146 -9.75 13.07 -2.77
N GLY A 147 -9.43 13.25 -1.49
CA GLY A 147 -10.40 13.50 -0.42
C GLY A 147 -11.39 12.36 -0.16
N ALA A 148 -11.31 11.24 -0.88
CA ALA A 148 -12.22 10.10 -0.67
C ALA A 148 -11.97 9.39 0.65
N ILE A 149 -13.01 8.75 1.17
CA ILE A 149 -12.92 7.96 2.40
C ILE A 149 -13.33 6.52 2.09
N VAL A 150 -12.47 5.59 2.44
CA VAL A 150 -12.78 4.15 2.49
C VAL A 150 -13.10 3.81 3.93
N GLY A 151 -14.36 3.49 4.20
CA GLY A 151 -14.84 3.19 5.56
C GLY A 151 -14.15 1.98 6.18
N ALA A 152 -14.17 1.89 7.51
CA ALA A 152 -13.52 0.82 8.24
C ALA A 152 -14.05 -0.57 7.81
N GLY A 153 -13.15 -1.54 7.67
CA GLY A 153 -13.47 -2.91 7.26
C GLY A 153 -14.01 -3.05 5.84
N SER A 154 -13.99 -2.00 5.01
CA SER A 154 -14.51 -2.04 3.65
C SER A 154 -13.56 -2.76 2.70
N ILE A 155 -14.13 -3.46 1.69
CA ILE A 155 -13.36 -4.14 0.63
C ILE A 155 -13.60 -3.43 -0.69
N VAL A 156 -12.55 -2.70 -1.15
CA VAL A 156 -12.60 -1.88 -2.34
C VAL A 156 -11.86 -2.59 -3.48
N MET A 157 -12.60 -2.95 -4.53
CA MET A 157 -12.09 -3.63 -5.72
C MET A 157 -12.31 -2.82 -7.00
N LYS A 158 -12.81 -1.59 -6.88
CA LYS A 158 -13.06 -0.66 -8.00
C LYS A 158 -12.63 0.74 -7.59
N ASP A 159 -12.34 1.58 -8.57
CA ASP A 159 -11.97 2.97 -8.34
C ASP A 159 -13.04 3.72 -7.54
N VAL A 160 -12.59 4.61 -6.69
CA VAL A 160 -13.43 5.49 -5.88
C VAL A 160 -13.24 6.93 -6.35
N LYS A 161 -14.34 7.59 -6.68
CA LYS A 161 -14.33 8.98 -7.16
C LYS A 161 -13.80 9.95 -6.08
N PRO A 162 -13.21 11.07 -6.47
CA PRO A 162 -12.80 12.10 -5.52
C PRO A 162 -13.97 12.53 -4.62
N TRP A 163 -13.66 12.77 -3.34
CA TRP A 163 -14.60 13.24 -2.31
C TRP A 163 -15.78 12.30 -2.05
N MET A 164 -15.68 11.03 -2.44
CA MET A 164 -16.70 10.03 -2.19
C MET A 164 -16.38 9.19 -0.95
N ILE A 165 -17.38 8.89 -0.14
CA ILE A 165 -17.29 7.93 0.95
C ILE A 165 -17.84 6.60 0.47
N VAL A 166 -17.03 5.53 0.59
CA VAL A 166 -17.44 4.16 0.26
C VAL A 166 -17.38 3.28 1.50
N ILE A 167 -18.34 2.37 1.65
CA ILE A 167 -18.45 1.47 2.80
C ILE A 167 -18.89 0.07 2.37
N GLY A 168 -18.55 -0.93 3.16
CA GLY A 168 -19.07 -2.30 3.05
C GLY A 168 -18.16 -3.28 2.30
N ASN A 169 -18.65 -4.52 2.18
CA ASN A 169 -18.02 -5.62 1.45
C ASN A 169 -19.08 -6.30 0.54
N PRO A 170 -18.98 -6.12 -0.78
CA PRO A 170 -18.11 -5.20 -1.50
C PRO A 170 -18.46 -3.73 -1.22
N ALA A 171 -17.45 -2.85 -1.23
CA ALA A 171 -17.66 -1.42 -0.97
C ALA A 171 -18.58 -0.77 -2.01
N ARG A 172 -19.47 0.09 -1.54
CA ARG A 172 -20.41 0.87 -2.35
C ARG A 172 -20.36 2.34 -1.97
N GLU A 173 -20.64 3.21 -2.92
CA GLU A 173 -20.79 4.65 -2.66
C GLU A 173 -21.89 4.87 -1.61
N SER A 174 -21.60 5.63 -0.57
CA SER A 174 -22.51 5.99 0.51
C SER A 174 -22.98 7.43 0.35
N LYS A 175 -22.05 8.38 0.45
CA LYS A 175 -22.34 9.82 0.29
C LYS A 175 -21.07 10.58 -0.11
N ARG A 176 -21.24 11.81 -0.57
CA ARG A 176 -20.13 12.73 -0.78
C ARG A 176 -19.58 13.19 0.58
N ARG A 177 -18.24 13.30 0.68
CA ARG A 177 -17.60 13.87 1.85
C ARG A 177 -17.79 15.39 1.84
N GLU A 178 -18.31 15.92 2.92
CA GLU A 178 -18.42 17.35 3.19
C GLU A 178 -17.42 17.72 4.29
N ILE A 179 -16.75 18.86 4.12
CA ILE A 179 -15.85 19.42 5.13
C ILE A 179 -16.56 20.64 5.68
N THR A 180 -16.92 20.59 6.96
CA THR A 180 -17.38 21.76 7.72
C THR A 180 -16.16 22.42 8.35
N GLN A 181 -16.09 23.75 8.25
CA GLN A 181 -15.10 24.58 8.94
C GLN A 181 -15.47 24.77 10.40
#